data_22519406bae1af4fef276de863d72249
#
_entry.id   22519406bae1af4fef276de863d72249
#
_cell.length_a   1.000
_cell.length_b   1.000
_cell.length_c   1.000
_cell.angle_alpha   90.00
_cell.angle_beta   90.00
_cell.angle_gamma   90.00
#
_symmetry.space_group_name_H-M   'P 1'
#
loop_
_entity.id
_entity.type
_entity.pdbx_description
1 polymer ?
#
loop_
_entity_poly.entity_id
_entity_poly.type
_entity_poly.pdbx_seq_one_letter_code
_entity_poly.pdbx_strand_id
1 'polypeptide(L)'
;GATYQGRGRMQMTDRIRYTSQNNLTYSKTFGKHSVSAVTAFEVMKYDYEDLYAAKKTYGQDINTSLGNAADPIDADQKLQEDALMSYVASVNYSYDDKYYASFSFRRDGSSRLSPDTRWGNFWSLSASWRLSQERFMQPLKSVLSDLKLRASYGVNGNLPSSYYGYQSTYTTGAFYSGKPSPWESTLGNEELTWEKNYALNLGLDIGLFSRVNVSLDWYT
;
A
#
# COMPACT_ATOMS: atom_id res chain seq x y z
N GLY A 1 -40.97 4.21 -33.28
CA GLY A 1 -40.13 3.84 -32.17
C GLY A 1 -38.79 3.40 -32.70
N ALA A 2 -37.70 4.04 -32.29
CA ALA A 2 -36.37 3.65 -32.69
C ALA A 2 -36.03 2.30 -32.06
N THR A 3 -36.07 1.27 -32.87
CA THR A 3 -35.62 -0.05 -32.51
C THR A 3 -34.08 -0.04 -32.52
N TYR A 4 -33.45 -0.28 -31.37
CA TYR A 4 -32.02 -0.51 -31.33
C TYR A 4 -31.71 -1.81 -32.09
N GLN A 5 -31.10 -1.68 -33.25
CA GLN A 5 -30.61 -2.82 -34.01
C GLN A 5 -29.21 -3.22 -33.51
N GLY A 6 -29.16 -3.71 -32.28
CA GLY A 6 -27.91 -4.11 -31.67
C GLY A 6 -27.03 -2.96 -31.14
N ARG A 7 -26.29 -3.22 -30.09
CA ARG A 7 -25.25 -2.34 -29.48
C ARG A 7 -23.99 -3.14 -29.29
N GLY A 8 -22.87 -2.63 -29.73
CA GLY A 8 -21.53 -3.17 -29.46
C GLY A 8 -20.71 -2.22 -28.62
N ARG A 9 -19.91 -2.77 -27.71
CA ARG A 9 -18.90 -2.06 -26.93
C ARG A 9 -17.59 -2.84 -27.02
N MET A 10 -16.51 -2.12 -27.23
CA MET A 10 -15.14 -2.63 -27.10
C MET A 10 -14.43 -1.81 -26.05
N GLN A 11 -13.73 -2.47 -25.16
CA GLN A 11 -12.92 -1.84 -24.13
C GLN A 11 -11.57 -2.52 -24.09
N MET A 12 -10.52 -1.72 -24.01
CA MET A 12 -9.14 -2.16 -23.82
C MET A 12 -8.58 -1.47 -22.59
N THR A 13 -8.07 -2.26 -21.67
CA THR A 13 -7.44 -1.75 -20.45
C THR A 13 -6.01 -2.25 -20.43
N ASP A 14 -5.06 -1.34 -20.34
CA ASP A 14 -3.66 -1.64 -20.13
C ASP A 14 -3.22 -1.19 -18.74
N ARG A 15 -2.43 -2.03 -18.08
CA ARG A 15 -1.92 -1.79 -16.72
C ARG A 15 -0.48 -2.25 -16.65
N ILE A 16 0.42 -1.30 -16.57
CA ILE A 16 1.84 -1.57 -16.51
C ILE A 16 2.38 -1.11 -15.16
N ARG A 17 3.10 -1.99 -14.47
CA ARG A 17 3.78 -1.67 -13.23
C ARG A 17 5.25 -2.02 -13.34
N TYR A 18 6.08 -1.03 -13.12
CA TYR A 18 7.53 -1.20 -12.98
C TYR A 18 7.90 -1.07 -11.52
N THR A 19 8.64 -2.03 -11.00
CA THR A 19 9.19 -1.96 -9.64
C THR A 19 10.67 -2.30 -9.69
N SER A 20 11.49 -1.43 -9.12
CA SER A 20 12.91 -1.67 -8.87
C SER A 20 13.15 -1.63 -7.38
N GLN A 21 13.72 -2.69 -6.84
CA GLN A 21 14.02 -2.80 -5.42
C GLN A 21 15.48 -3.24 -5.24
N ASN A 22 16.22 -2.48 -4.47
CA ASN A 22 17.62 -2.75 -4.15
C ASN A 22 17.75 -2.90 -2.64
N ASN A 23 18.25 -4.04 -2.19
CA ASN A 23 18.37 -4.39 -0.79
C ASN A 23 19.82 -4.64 -0.41
N LEU A 24 20.25 -4.14 0.74
CA LEU A 24 21.48 -4.48 1.39
C LEU A 24 21.19 -5.07 2.76
N THR A 25 21.68 -6.29 3.00
CA THR A 25 21.46 -7.01 4.25
C THR A 25 22.80 -7.25 4.95
N TYR A 26 22.83 -7.00 6.24
CA TYR A 26 23.94 -7.33 7.11
C TYR A 26 23.45 -8.19 8.26
N SER A 27 24.17 -9.28 8.58
CA SER A 27 23.86 -10.13 9.72
C SER A 27 25.15 -10.63 10.37
N LYS A 28 25.23 -10.51 11.71
CA LYS A 28 26.37 -10.97 12.46
C LYS A 28 25.97 -11.37 13.88
N THR A 29 26.56 -12.50 14.31
CA THR A 29 26.47 -12.94 15.71
C THR A 29 27.89 -12.89 16.33
N PHE A 30 28.00 -12.30 17.51
CA PHE A 30 29.25 -12.19 18.26
C PHE A 30 28.98 -12.43 19.76
N GLY A 31 29.46 -13.57 20.23
CA GLY A 31 29.17 -14.03 21.60
C GLY A 31 27.66 -14.24 21.78
N LYS A 32 27.06 -13.52 22.72
CA LYS A 32 25.61 -13.56 23.00
C LYS A 32 24.79 -12.54 22.24
N HIS A 33 25.43 -11.73 21.40
CA HIS A 33 24.77 -10.67 20.63
C HIS A 33 24.52 -11.13 19.20
N SER A 34 23.33 -10.92 18.71
CA SER A 34 22.99 -11.09 17.30
C SER A 34 22.36 -9.80 16.76
N VAL A 35 22.87 -9.37 15.61
CA VAL A 35 22.40 -8.17 14.91
C VAL A 35 22.06 -8.55 13.49
N SER A 36 20.89 -8.14 13.01
CA SER A 36 20.58 -8.12 11.57
C SER A 36 20.04 -6.76 11.18
N ALA A 37 20.51 -6.26 10.07
CA ALA A 37 20.10 -4.97 9.51
C ALA A 37 19.80 -5.12 8.01
N VAL A 38 18.76 -4.44 7.56
CA VAL A 38 18.40 -4.33 6.15
C VAL A 38 18.20 -2.87 5.82
N THR A 39 18.75 -2.44 4.69
CA THR A 39 18.37 -1.18 4.07
C THR A 39 17.91 -1.45 2.65
N ALA A 40 16.88 -0.74 2.21
CA ALA A 40 16.31 -0.89 0.88
C ALA A 40 16.00 0.45 0.26
N PHE A 41 16.15 0.51 -1.05
CA PHE A 41 15.65 1.58 -1.91
C PHE A 41 14.71 0.97 -2.94
N GLU A 42 13.49 1.50 -3.01
CA GLU A 42 12.45 1.03 -3.91
C GLU A 42 11.87 2.18 -4.73
N VAL A 43 11.67 1.94 -6.01
CA VAL A 43 10.93 2.83 -6.92
C VAL A 43 9.87 2.02 -7.63
N MET A 44 8.65 2.51 -7.61
CA MET A 44 7.52 1.95 -8.35
C MET A 44 6.93 3.02 -9.25
N LYS A 45 6.61 2.65 -10.49
CA LYS A 45 5.76 3.42 -11.41
C LYS A 45 4.61 2.53 -11.86
N TYR A 46 3.42 3.10 -11.90
CA TYR A 46 2.21 2.45 -12.37
C TYR A 46 1.53 3.32 -13.40
N ASP A 47 1.30 2.76 -14.58
CA ASP A 47 0.61 3.39 -15.70
C ASP A 47 -0.69 2.60 -15.95
N TYR A 48 -1.79 3.30 -16.02
CA TYR A 48 -3.11 2.76 -16.32
C TYR A 48 -3.72 3.51 -17.50
N GLU A 49 -4.12 2.76 -18.49
CA GLU A 49 -4.87 3.27 -19.65
C GLU A 49 -6.13 2.43 -19.84
N ASP A 50 -7.26 3.10 -19.97
CA ASP A 50 -8.54 2.50 -20.32
C ASP A 50 -9.13 3.25 -21.49
N LEU A 51 -9.35 2.55 -22.59
CA LEU A 51 -9.95 3.06 -23.80
C LEU A 51 -11.21 2.26 -24.10
N TYR A 52 -12.33 2.93 -24.30
CA TYR A 52 -13.51 2.26 -24.80
C TYR A 52 -14.18 3.01 -25.94
N ALA A 53 -14.87 2.26 -26.76
CA ALA A 53 -15.76 2.78 -27.80
C ALA A 53 -17.05 1.96 -27.83
N ALA A 54 -18.18 2.63 -28.07
CA ALA A 54 -19.48 2.00 -28.20
C ALA A 54 -20.20 2.52 -29.48
N LYS A 55 -20.80 1.60 -30.19
CA LYS A 55 -21.60 1.90 -31.40
C LYS A 55 -22.90 1.11 -31.39
N LYS A 56 -23.88 1.56 -32.13
CA LYS A 56 -25.18 0.89 -32.34
C LYS A 56 -25.51 0.81 -33.85
N THR A 57 -26.62 0.15 -34.13
CA THR A 57 -27.15 0.00 -35.50
C THR A 57 -26.23 -0.87 -36.36
N TYR A 58 -26.33 -2.18 -36.15
CA TYR A 58 -25.72 -3.18 -36.99
C TYR A 58 -26.64 -3.51 -38.15
N GLY A 59 -26.10 -3.49 -39.38
CA GLY A 59 -26.89 -3.83 -40.57
C GLY A 59 -27.25 -5.30 -40.70
N GLN A 60 -26.50 -6.19 -40.04
CA GLN A 60 -26.68 -7.66 -40.04
C GLN A 60 -26.14 -8.27 -38.75
N ASP A 61 -26.78 -9.35 -38.29
CA ASP A 61 -26.37 -10.04 -37.07
C ASP A 61 -25.16 -11.00 -37.23
N ILE A 62 -24.59 -11.07 -38.45
CA ILE A 62 -23.53 -12.04 -38.77
C ILE A 62 -22.15 -11.57 -38.32
N ASN A 63 -21.92 -10.26 -38.24
CA ASN A 63 -20.63 -9.69 -37.86
C ASN A 63 -20.81 -8.57 -36.82
N THR A 64 -20.53 -8.88 -35.56
CA THR A 64 -20.67 -7.97 -34.43
C THR A 64 -19.41 -7.11 -34.17
N SER A 65 -18.47 -7.05 -35.11
CA SER A 65 -17.33 -6.13 -35.03
C SER A 65 -17.80 -4.68 -34.93
N LEU A 66 -17.19 -3.91 -34.03
CA LEU A 66 -17.55 -2.50 -33.83
C LEU A 66 -17.43 -1.64 -35.10
N GLY A 67 -16.54 -2.04 -36.04
CA GLY A 67 -16.40 -1.42 -37.33
C GLY A 67 -17.66 -1.47 -38.22
N ASN A 68 -18.50 -2.50 -38.03
CA ASN A 68 -19.71 -2.72 -38.82
C ASN A 68 -20.97 -2.03 -38.28
N ALA A 69 -20.89 -1.39 -37.14
CA ALA A 69 -21.96 -0.58 -36.56
C ALA A 69 -21.91 0.85 -37.15
N ALA A 70 -23.08 1.38 -37.55
CA ALA A 70 -23.16 2.66 -38.24
C ALA A 70 -23.00 3.86 -37.29
N ASP A 71 -23.72 3.82 -36.14
CA ASP A 71 -23.87 5.00 -35.28
C ASP A 71 -22.95 4.95 -34.09
N PRO A 72 -22.02 5.91 -33.90
CA PRO A 72 -21.27 6.02 -32.64
C PRO A 72 -22.22 6.42 -31.50
N ILE A 73 -22.00 5.83 -30.29
CA ILE A 73 -22.72 6.20 -29.07
C ILE A 73 -21.80 7.00 -28.18
N ASP A 74 -20.60 6.46 -27.91
CA ASP A 74 -19.69 6.99 -26.93
C ASP A 74 -18.27 6.47 -27.17
N ALA A 75 -17.29 7.27 -26.81
CA ALA A 75 -15.87 6.87 -26.75
C ALA A 75 -15.18 7.70 -25.67
N ASP A 76 -14.37 7.07 -24.85
CA ASP A 76 -13.62 7.74 -23.79
C ASP A 76 -12.27 7.08 -23.56
N GLN A 77 -11.33 7.87 -23.08
CA GLN A 77 -10.00 7.41 -22.69
C GLN A 77 -9.69 7.93 -21.30
N LYS A 78 -9.26 7.04 -20.42
CA LYS A 78 -8.81 7.38 -19.08
C LYS A 78 -7.36 7.00 -18.90
N LEU A 79 -6.54 7.97 -18.52
CA LEU A 79 -5.14 7.80 -18.18
C LEU A 79 -4.94 8.09 -16.70
N GLN A 80 -4.20 7.23 -16.02
CA GLN A 80 -3.79 7.45 -14.64
C GLN A 80 -2.35 7.01 -14.47
N GLU A 81 -1.57 7.82 -13.79
CA GLU A 81 -0.19 7.51 -13.45
C GLU A 81 0.01 7.62 -11.95
N ASP A 82 0.86 6.76 -11.40
CA ASP A 82 1.24 6.74 -10.00
C ASP A 82 2.71 6.37 -9.87
N ALA A 83 3.42 7.07 -9.01
CA ALA A 83 4.81 6.77 -8.71
C ALA A 83 5.04 6.83 -7.19
N LEU A 84 5.82 5.89 -6.71
CA LEU A 84 6.23 5.78 -5.31
C LEU A 84 7.73 5.58 -5.23
N MET A 85 8.38 6.32 -4.34
CA MET A 85 9.78 6.15 -4.00
C MET A 85 9.90 5.92 -2.50
N SER A 86 10.68 4.91 -2.10
CA SER A 86 10.77 4.49 -0.70
C SER A 86 12.21 4.24 -0.28
N TYR A 87 12.56 4.76 0.89
CA TYR A 87 13.77 4.42 1.62
C TYR A 87 13.36 3.64 2.87
N VAL A 88 13.95 2.47 3.06
CA VAL A 88 13.63 1.58 4.17
C VAL A 88 14.91 1.23 4.92
N ALA A 89 14.85 1.23 6.24
CA ALA A 89 15.90 0.71 7.08
C ALA A 89 15.27 -0.05 8.26
N SER A 90 15.81 -1.22 8.58
CA SER A 90 15.39 -1.97 9.75
C SER A 90 16.60 -2.61 10.43
N VAL A 91 16.55 -2.68 11.76
CA VAL A 91 17.56 -3.32 12.59
C VAL A 91 16.85 -4.20 13.60
N ASN A 92 17.31 -5.45 13.70
CA ASN A 92 16.90 -6.38 14.74
C ASN A 92 18.12 -6.72 15.56
N TYR A 93 17.94 -6.71 16.86
CA TYR A 93 18.97 -7.05 17.84
C TYR A 93 18.44 -8.08 18.82
N SER A 94 19.25 -9.06 19.16
CA SER A 94 18.96 -9.97 20.25
C SER A 94 20.19 -10.19 21.13
N TYR A 95 19.92 -10.41 22.41
CA TYR A 95 20.94 -10.72 23.42
C TYR A 95 20.56 -11.98 24.19
N ASP A 96 21.47 -12.98 24.16
CA ASP A 96 21.40 -14.26 24.90
C ASP A 96 20.08 -15.03 24.66
N ASP A 97 19.45 -14.83 23.49
CA ASP A 97 18.10 -15.34 23.13
C ASP A 97 17.01 -15.01 24.16
N LYS A 98 17.23 -13.98 24.98
CA LYS A 98 16.33 -13.50 26.02
C LYS A 98 15.68 -12.17 25.70
N TYR A 99 16.48 -11.22 25.26
CA TYR A 99 16.07 -9.85 24.98
C TYR A 99 16.11 -9.60 23.48
N TYR A 100 15.06 -9.05 22.95
CA TYR A 100 14.94 -8.72 21.54
C TYR A 100 14.47 -7.30 21.39
N ALA A 101 15.06 -6.57 20.47
CA ALA A 101 14.64 -5.23 20.09
C ALA A 101 14.66 -5.12 18.57
N SER A 102 13.66 -4.46 18.00
CA SER A 102 13.61 -4.14 16.56
C SER A 102 13.24 -2.69 16.38
N PHE A 103 13.89 -2.07 15.41
CA PHE A 103 13.53 -0.74 14.93
C PHE A 103 13.39 -0.78 13.41
N SER A 104 12.34 -0.20 12.89
CA SER A 104 12.18 0.03 11.46
C SER A 104 11.84 1.49 11.19
N PHE A 105 12.35 1.98 10.07
CA PHE A 105 12.08 3.30 9.54
C PHE A 105 11.81 3.20 8.06
N ARG A 106 10.79 3.92 7.59
CA ARG A 106 10.44 4.03 6.19
C ARG A 106 10.12 5.49 5.85
N ARG A 107 10.67 5.96 4.76
CA ARG A 107 10.35 7.26 4.17
C ARG A 107 9.84 7.05 2.77
N ASP A 108 8.57 7.40 2.55
CA ASP A 108 7.88 7.21 1.28
C ASP A 108 7.51 8.57 0.67
N GLY A 109 7.75 8.70 -0.63
CA GLY A 109 7.30 9.84 -1.43
C GLY A 109 6.39 9.38 -2.56
N SER A 110 5.20 9.97 -2.64
CA SER A 110 4.18 9.60 -3.63
C SER A 110 3.83 10.74 -4.57
N SER A 111 3.63 10.43 -5.85
CA SER A 111 3.13 11.37 -6.85
C SER A 111 1.67 11.79 -6.65
N ARG A 112 0.92 11.09 -5.79
CA ARG A 112 -0.48 11.43 -5.46
C ARG A 112 -0.62 12.65 -4.58
N LEU A 113 0.50 13.14 -4.05
CA LEU A 113 0.57 14.29 -3.13
C LEU A 113 1.39 15.42 -3.76
N SER A 114 1.17 16.65 -3.28
CA SER A 114 1.90 17.81 -3.78
C SER A 114 3.42 17.72 -3.49
N PRO A 115 4.28 18.42 -4.23
CA PRO A 115 5.71 18.40 -4.00
C PRO A 115 6.13 18.66 -2.55
N ASP A 116 5.38 19.52 -1.84
CA ASP A 116 5.69 19.93 -0.48
C ASP A 116 5.23 18.93 0.58
N THR A 117 4.20 18.14 0.30
CA THR A 117 3.57 17.22 1.27
C THR A 117 3.77 15.73 0.94
N ARG A 118 4.42 15.40 -0.18
CA ARG A 118 4.53 14.02 -0.70
C ARG A 118 5.30 13.05 0.16
N TRP A 119 6.17 13.54 1.05
CA TRP A 119 7.04 12.69 1.86
C TRP A 119 6.42 12.36 3.22
N GLY A 120 6.19 11.08 3.47
CA GLY A 120 5.82 10.54 4.77
C GLY A 120 6.99 9.84 5.45
N ASN A 121 7.12 9.99 6.77
CA ASN A 121 8.06 9.24 7.59
C ASN A 121 7.26 8.34 8.52
N PHE A 122 7.59 7.04 8.50
CA PHE A 122 6.94 6.00 9.25
C PHE A 122 8.01 5.20 10.00
N TRP A 123 7.69 4.78 11.20
CA TRP A 123 8.64 4.03 12.01
C TRP A 123 7.93 3.11 12.99
N SER A 124 8.62 2.08 13.42
CA SER A 124 8.16 1.23 14.49
C SER A 124 9.32 0.80 15.39
N LEU A 125 9.02 0.65 16.66
CA LEU A 125 9.91 0.11 17.67
C LEU A 125 9.21 -1.06 18.33
N SER A 126 9.91 -2.18 18.47
CA SER A 126 9.42 -3.32 19.25
C SER A 126 10.49 -3.84 20.20
N ALA A 127 10.02 -4.36 21.31
CA ALA A 127 10.85 -5.06 22.28
C ALA A 127 10.14 -6.33 22.74
N SER A 128 10.92 -7.38 23.00
CA SER A 128 10.38 -8.56 23.66
C SER A 128 11.39 -9.17 24.62
N TRP A 129 10.85 -9.75 25.68
CA TRP A 129 11.61 -10.39 26.72
C TRP A 129 11.12 -11.82 26.96
N ARG A 130 12.03 -12.77 26.77
CA ARG A 130 11.77 -14.18 27.00
C ARG A 130 12.09 -14.55 28.44
N LEU A 131 11.11 -14.32 29.31
CA LEU A 131 11.20 -14.56 30.75
C LEU A 131 11.56 -16.00 31.07
N SER A 132 11.06 -16.98 30.32
CA SER A 132 11.30 -18.40 30.49
C SER A 132 12.79 -18.79 30.45
N GLN A 133 13.65 -17.95 29.87
CA GLN A 133 15.10 -18.19 29.82
C GLN A 133 15.86 -17.57 30.99
N GLU A 134 15.17 -16.85 31.88
CA GLU A 134 15.81 -16.27 33.08
C GLU A 134 16.06 -17.31 34.13
N ARG A 135 17.14 -17.09 34.92
CA ARG A 135 17.55 -18.04 35.99
C ARG A 135 16.48 -18.24 37.03
N PHE A 136 15.74 -17.21 37.39
CA PHE A 136 14.67 -17.29 38.39
C PHE A 136 13.44 -18.08 37.93
N MET A 137 13.29 -18.31 36.62
CA MET A 137 12.20 -19.09 36.03
C MET A 137 12.53 -20.60 35.92
N GLN A 138 13.77 -20.99 36.13
CA GLN A 138 14.21 -22.40 36.01
C GLN A 138 13.36 -23.39 36.83
N PRO A 139 12.94 -23.10 38.09
CA PRO A 139 12.10 -24.01 38.85
C PRO A 139 10.72 -24.24 38.26
N LEU A 140 10.21 -23.31 37.44
CA LEU A 140 8.88 -23.38 36.82
C LEU A 140 8.92 -23.99 35.42
N LYS A 141 10.08 -24.33 34.88
CA LYS A 141 10.27 -24.75 33.50
C LYS A 141 9.50 -26.02 33.11
N SER A 142 9.24 -26.90 34.12
CA SER A 142 8.46 -28.12 33.90
C SER A 142 6.98 -27.84 33.60
N VAL A 143 6.44 -26.75 34.10
CA VAL A 143 5.05 -26.31 33.91
C VAL A 143 4.99 -25.22 32.86
N LEU A 144 5.80 -24.18 33.00
CA LEU A 144 5.88 -23.02 32.17
C LEU A 144 7.07 -23.16 31.21
N SER A 145 6.87 -23.82 30.06
CA SER A 145 7.92 -24.14 29.09
C SER A 145 8.39 -22.93 28.29
N ASP A 146 7.52 -21.97 28.05
CA ASP A 146 7.86 -20.69 27.45
C ASP A 146 7.02 -19.56 28.06
N LEU A 147 7.63 -18.40 28.23
CA LEU A 147 6.96 -17.17 28.65
C LEU A 147 7.69 -16.01 28.02
N LYS A 148 6.98 -15.26 27.15
CA LYS A 148 7.54 -14.13 26.41
C LYS A 148 6.58 -12.95 26.47
N LEU A 149 7.09 -11.80 26.90
CA LEU A 149 6.42 -10.51 26.80
C LEU A 149 6.81 -9.83 25.50
N ARG A 150 5.86 -9.18 24.85
CA ARG A 150 6.07 -8.41 23.62
C ARG A 150 5.41 -7.05 23.76
N ALA A 151 6.09 -6.01 23.28
CA ALA A 151 5.53 -4.68 23.14
C ALA A 151 6.01 -4.08 21.82
N SER A 152 5.13 -3.42 21.10
CA SER A 152 5.49 -2.65 19.91
C SER A 152 4.65 -1.39 19.79
N TYR A 153 5.29 -0.34 19.28
CA TYR A 153 4.63 0.92 18.97
C TYR A 153 5.17 1.45 17.65
N GLY A 154 4.28 1.99 16.84
CA GLY A 154 4.69 2.51 15.55
C GLY A 154 3.64 3.38 14.89
N VAL A 155 4.03 3.99 13.78
CA VAL A 155 3.19 4.78 12.92
C VAL A 155 3.27 4.26 11.48
N ASN A 156 2.10 4.00 10.89
CA ASN A 156 1.93 3.63 9.50
C ASN A 156 1.25 4.77 8.74
N GLY A 157 1.48 4.81 7.42
CA GLY A 157 0.86 5.79 6.55
C GLY A 157 -0.05 5.14 5.51
N ASN A 158 -1.20 5.80 5.26
CA ASN A 158 -2.06 5.49 4.14
C ASN A 158 -2.04 6.64 3.13
N LEU A 159 -2.05 6.28 1.84
CA LEU A 159 -2.21 7.25 0.76
C LEU A 159 -3.70 7.53 0.53
N PRO A 160 -4.06 8.77 0.15
CA PRO A 160 -5.38 9.07 -0.37
C PRO A 160 -5.71 8.19 -1.59
N SER A 161 -6.98 7.84 -1.74
CA SER A 161 -7.45 7.04 -2.88
C SER A 161 -7.39 7.80 -4.21
N SER A 162 -7.48 9.14 -4.16
CA SER A 162 -7.37 9.99 -5.35
C SER A 162 -5.93 10.06 -5.87
N TYR A 163 -5.76 9.93 -7.18
CA TYR A 163 -4.46 10.09 -7.85
C TYR A 163 -4.02 11.56 -8.00
N TYR A 164 -4.99 12.47 -8.09
CA TYR A 164 -4.77 13.90 -8.40
C TYR A 164 -5.49 14.82 -7.40
N GLY A 165 -5.76 14.34 -6.20
CA GLY A 165 -6.56 15.09 -5.21
C GLY A 165 -5.92 16.40 -4.73
N TYR A 166 -4.61 16.59 -4.95
CA TYR A 166 -3.94 17.85 -4.63
C TYR A 166 -4.06 18.91 -5.72
N GLN A 167 -4.48 18.53 -6.94
CA GLN A 167 -4.63 19.43 -8.10
C GLN A 167 -6.10 19.73 -8.37
N SER A 168 -6.41 20.96 -8.75
CA SER A 168 -7.71 21.29 -9.34
C SER A 168 -7.85 20.62 -10.70
N THR A 169 -8.98 19.96 -10.92
CA THR A 169 -9.29 19.30 -12.19
C THR A 169 -10.39 20.04 -12.94
N TYR A 170 -10.29 20.03 -14.27
CA TYR A 170 -11.20 20.73 -15.15
C TYR A 170 -11.90 19.75 -16.10
N THR A 171 -13.19 19.94 -16.28
CA THR A 171 -13.97 19.26 -17.33
C THR A 171 -14.05 20.13 -18.55
N THR A 172 -13.65 19.58 -19.71
CA THR A 172 -13.57 20.31 -20.98
C THR A 172 -14.73 20.00 -21.95
N GLY A 173 -15.60 19.04 -21.62
CA GLY A 173 -16.71 18.59 -22.44
C GLY A 173 -17.98 19.49 -22.42
N ALA A 174 -18.00 20.55 -21.62
CA ALA A 174 -19.11 21.48 -21.57
C ALA A 174 -19.01 22.54 -22.66
N PHE A 175 -20.16 22.96 -23.20
CA PHE A 175 -20.26 24.02 -24.18
C PHE A 175 -20.94 25.24 -23.55
N TYR A 176 -20.33 26.42 -23.69
CA TYR A 176 -20.95 27.70 -23.39
C TYR A 176 -21.06 28.49 -24.69
N SER A 177 -22.31 28.87 -25.06
CA SER A 177 -22.59 29.60 -26.30
C SER A 177 -21.99 28.93 -27.58
N GLY A 178 -22.03 27.58 -27.65
CA GLY A 178 -21.53 26.81 -28.79
C GLY A 178 -20.00 26.61 -28.82
N LYS A 179 -19.26 27.06 -27.80
CA LYS A 179 -17.81 26.88 -27.72
C LYS A 179 -17.47 25.96 -26.54
N PRO A 180 -16.48 25.05 -26.70
CA PRO A 180 -15.97 24.28 -25.56
C PRO A 180 -15.50 25.23 -24.46
N SER A 181 -16.06 25.07 -23.25
CA SER A 181 -15.71 25.90 -22.10
C SER A 181 -15.28 25.01 -20.94
N PRO A 182 -13.98 25.03 -20.56
CA PRO A 182 -13.54 24.31 -19.40
C PRO A 182 -14.12 24.93 -18.13
N TRP A 183 -14.55 24.10 -17.21
CA TRP A 183 -14.98 24.50 -15.88
C TRP A 183 -14.26 23.66 -14.83
N GLU A 184 -14.02 24.24 -13.67
CA GLU A 184 -13.42 23.52 -12.56
C GLU A 184 -14.40 22.46 -12.02
N SER A 185 -14.01 21.20 -12.10
CA SER A 185 -14.85 20.07 -11.66
C SER A 185 -14.54 19.65 -10.23
N THR A 186 -13.30 19.81 -9.79
CA THR A 186 -12.87 19.50 -8.42
C THR A 186 -11.80 20.48 -8.00
N LEU A 187 -11.99 21.06 -6.82
CA LEU A 187 -10.98 21.92 -6.19
C LEU A 187 -9.87 21.06 -5.60
N GLY A 188 -8.63 21.33 -5.96
CA GLY A 188 -7.46 20.65 -5.42
C GLY A 188 -7.17 21.07 -3.97
N ASN A 189 -6.56 20.15 -3.23
CA ASN A 189 -6.04 20.42 -1.89
C ASN A 189 -4.54 20.19 -1.85
N GLU A 190 -3.75 21.27 -1.97
CA GLU A 190 -2.28 21.22 -1.96
C GLU A 190 -1.71 20.77 -0.60
N GLU A 191 -2.49 20.92 0.49
CA GLU A 191 -2.12 20.47 1.83
C GLU A 191 -2.39 18.98 2.07
N LEU A 192 -2.96 18.28 1.07
CA LEU A 192 -3.23 16.85 1.17
C LEU A 192 -1.92 16.09 1.46
N THR A 193 -1.94 15.31 2.52
CA THR A 193 -0.77 14.56 3.00
C THR A 193 -1.14 13.13 3.37
N TRP A 194 -0.15 12.36 3.82
CA TRP A 194 -0.31 11.02 4.34
C TRP A 194 -1.22 11.00 5.58
N GLU A 195 -2.19 10.10 5.59
CA GLU A 195 -2.92 9.75 6.79
C GLU A 195 -2.03 8.89 7.69
N LYS A 196 -1.90 9.25 8.97
CA LYS A 196 -1.04 8.53 9.92
C LYS A 196 -1.87 7.75 10.92
N ASN A 197 -1.60 6.45 11.00
CA ASN A 197 -2.18 5.56 11.99
C ASN A 197 -1.12 5.16 13.01
N TYR A 198 -1.39 5.40 14.28
CA TYR A 198 -0.54 5.03 15.41
C TYR A 198 -1.09 3.74 16.01
N ALA A 199 -0.23 2.74 16.19
CA ALA A 199 -0.61 1.45 16.74
C ALA A 199 0.29 1.08 17.92
N LEU A 200 -0.33 0.68 19.03
CA LEU A 200 0.33 0.06 20.16
C LEU A 200 -0.13 -1.39 20.27
N ASN A 201 0.83 -2.31 20.35
CA ASN A 201 0.58 -3.72 20.59
C ASN A 201 1.31 -4.17 21.85
N LEU A 202 0.59 -4.90 22.72
CA LEU A 202 1.14 -5.62 23.87
C LEU A 202 0.78 -7.09 23.74
N GLY A 203 1.77 -7.97 23.84
CA GLY A 203 1.58 -9.40 23.63
C GLY A 203 2.20 -10.22 24.77
N LEU A 204 1.57 -11.36 25.05
CA LEU A 204 2.03 -12.35 26.02
C LEU A 204 1.92 -13.73 25.39
N ASP A 205 3.05 -14.42 25.24
CA ASP A 205 3.12 -15.80 24.79
C ASP A 205 3.43 -16.71 25.97
N ILE A 206 2.62 -17.75 26.15
CA ILE A 206 2.69 -18.71 27.25
C ILE A 206 2.75 -20.12 26.68
N GLY A 207 3.82 -20.86 26.95
CA GLY A 207 3.94 -22.28 26.70
C GLY A 207 3.75 -23.09 27.97
N LEU A 208 2.83 -24.04 27.99
CA LEU A 208 2.55 -24.88 29.13
C LEU A 208 2.89 -26.35 28.80
N PHE A 209 3.66 -27.00 29.68
CA PHE A 209 4.01 -28.43 29.61
C PHE A 209 4.64 -28.87 28.29
N SER A 210 5.20 -27.93 27.51
CA SER A 210 5.67 -28.15 26.13
C SER A 210 4.61 -28.74 25.20
N ARG A 211 3.33 -28.55 25.48
CA ARG A 211 2.19 -29.11 24.73
C ARG A 211 1.14 -28.10 24.35
N VAL A 212 0.95 -27.07 25.13
CA VAL A 212 -0.06 -26.04 24.90
C VAL A 212 0.65 -24.69 24.75
N ASN A 213 0.32 -23.97 23.69
CA ASN A 213 0.78 -22.60 23.47
C ASN A 213 -0.43 -21.68 23.43
N VAL A 214 -0.36 -20.58 24.18
CA VAL A 214 -1.39 -19.54 24.27
C VAL A 214 -0.71 -18.22 23.95
N SER A 215 -1.29 -17.46 23.03
CA SER A 215 -0.90 -16.07 22.73
C SER A 215 -2.07 -15.15 23.02
N LEU A 216 -1.80 -14.10 23.78
CA LEU A 216 -2.75 -13.04 24.09
C LEU A 216 -2.18 -11.73 23.54
N ASP A 217 -2.96 -11.05 22.73
CA ASP A 217 -2.58 -9.77 22.14
C ASP A 217 -3.64 -8.71 22.44
N TRP A 218 -3.18 -7.56 22.90
CA TRP A 218 -3.99 -6.36 23.04
C TRP A 218 -3.40 -5.26 22.14
N TYR A 219 -4.25 -4.60 21.38
CA TYR A 219 -3.86 -3.56 20.41
C TYR A 219 -4.88 -2.42 20.36
N THR A 220 -4.39 -1.25 19.94
CA THR A 220 -5.24 -0.06 19.70
C THR A 220 -5.16 0.33 18.25
#